data_e8bc0265df978c71ac35f3508596a34d
#
_entry.id   e8bc0265df978c71ac35f3508596a34d
#
_cell.length_a   1.000
_cell.length_b   1.000
_cell.length_c   1.000
_cell.angle_alpha   90.00
_cell.angle_beta   90.00
_cell.angle_gamma   90.00
#
_symmetry.space_group_name_H-M   'P 1'
#
loop_
_entity.id
_entity.type
_entity.pdbx_description
1 polymer ?
#
loop_
_entity_poly.entity_id
_entity_poly.type
_entity_poly.pdbx_seq_one_letter_code
_entity_poly.pdbx_strand_id
1 'polypeptide(L)'
;IELKNLNGLLSASNTELESANERLKNSLHEITVLHQQITETNNLLKEANEKLYDQNIIKEEYIGFVLTLCSDYISKLDQYRKNINNKVKTQQYKDLLKFTDSPIMIESELKEFYRTFDAIFLHVYPSFVSDFNSLLQPEYRIIPKEEGRLNTELRIFALMHLGVTDSSKIADFFHWSTQTVYNKRVYIRQKAIDRETFNDQVRKLGK
;
A
#
# COMPACT_ATOMS: atom_id res chain seq x y z
N ILE A 1 20.52 84.38 -1.51
CA ILE A 1 19.22 83.75 -1.93
C ILE A 1 19.50 82.41 -2.55
N GLU A 2 20.45 82.25 -3.49
CA GLU A 2 20.79 81.01 -4.21
C GLU A 2 21.23 79.87 -3.29
N LEU A 3 22.11 80.13 -2.27
CA LEU A 3 22.60 79.10 -1.34
C LEU A 3 21.45 78.50 -0.48
N LYS A 4 20.47 79.29 -0.16
CA LYS A 4 19.31 78.85 0.66
C LYS A 4 18.37 77.93 -0.19
N ASN A 5 18.21 78.27 -1.47
CA ASN A 5 17.45 77.48 -2.39
C ASN A 5 18.15 76.11 -2.69
N LEU A 6 19.48 76.15 -2.85
CA LEU A 6 20.27 74.94 -3.07
C LEU A 6 20.24 73.98 -1.89
N ASN A 7 20.38 74.54 -0.65
CA ASN A 7 20.23 73.75 0.59
C ASN A 7 18.83 73.15 0.74
N GLY A 8 17.79 73.88 0.35
CA GLY A 8 16.42 73.35 0.34
C GLY A 8 16.24 72.22 -0.63
N LEU A 9 16.76 72.28 -1.85
CA LEU A 9 16.75 71.24 -2.84
C LEU A 9 17.56 69.97 -2.39
N LEU A 10 18.74 70.26 -1.78
CA LEU A 10 19.57 69.18 -1.26
C LEU A 10 18.88 68.40 -0.12
N SER A 11 18.24 69.13 0.81
CA SER A 11 17.45 68.49 1.88
C SER A 11 16.29 67.70 1.40
N ALA A 12 15.54 68.18 0.40
CA ALA A 12 14.45 67.47 -0.22
C ALA A 12 14.94 66.18 -0.94
N SER A 13 16.03 66.25 -1.67
CA SER A 13 16.65 65.12 -2.34
C SER A 13 17.15 64.07 -1.36
N ASN A 14 17.74 64.49 -0.23
CA ASN A 14 18.18 63.57 0.82
C ASN A 14 16.99 62.82 1.47
N THR A 15 15.88 63.50 1.73
CA THR A 15 14.67 62.86 2.28
C THR A 15 14.05 61.85 1.29
N GLU A 16 14.05 62.18 0.00
CA GLU A 16 13.61 61.22 -1.06
C GLU A 16 14.52 60.00 -1.14
N LEU A 17 15.84 60.22 -1.07
CA LEU A 17 16.84 59.15 -1.07
C LEU A 17 16.71 58.22 0.13
N GLU A 18 16.52 58.78 1.35
CA GLU A 18 16.28 58.02 2.57
C GLU A 18 15.00 57.18 2.46
N SER A 19 13.91 57.77 1.94
CA SER A 19 12.65 57.02 1.70
C SER A 19 12.82 55.90 0.68
N ALA A 20 13.55 56.14 -0.40
CA ALA A 20 13.84 55.12 -1.42
C ALA A 20 14.70 53.99 -0.85
N ASN A 21 15.72 54.32 -0.05
CA ASN A 21 16.57 53.33 0.63
C ASN A 21 15.78 52.45 1.62
N GLU A 22 14.85 53.03 2.38
CA GLU A 22 14.03 52.26 3.32
C GLU A 22 13.07 51.31 2.55
N ARG A 23 12.45 51.77 1.43
CA ARG A 23 11.65 50.88 0.56
C ARG A 23 12.47 49.74 -0.02
N LEU A 24 13.70 50.04 -0.49
CA LEU A 24 14.59 49.04 -1.04
C LEU A 24 14.98 48.00 0.01
N LYS A 25 15.29 48.43 1.24
CA LYS A 25 15.59 47.53 2.35
C LYS A 25 14.44 46.62 2.71
N ASN A 26 13.21 47.16 2.75
CA ASN A 26 12.00 46.37 3.01
C ASN A 26 11.73 45.36 1.92
N SER A 27 11.85 45.75 0.63
CA SER A 27 11.70 44.84 -0.51
C SER A 27 12.78 43.75 -0.51
N LEU A 28 14.02 44.07 -0.16
CA LEU A 28 15.10 43.10 -0.05
C LEU A 28 14.82 42.05 1.05
N HIS A 29 14.31 42.51 2.18
CA HIS A 29 13.91 41.62 3.28
C HIS A 29 12.78 40.70 2.85
N GLU A 30 11.74 41.21 2.18
CA GLU A 30 10.63 40.43 1.68
C GLU A 30 11.09 39.38 0.65
N ILE A 31 11.95 39.73 -0.31
CA ILE A 31 12.55 38.82 -1.27
C ILE A 31 13.34 37.74 -0.56
N THR A 32 14.11 38.06 0.49
CA THR A 32 14.88 37.07 1.24
C THR A 32 13.96 36.05 1.92
N VAL A 33 12.88 36.50 2.56
CA VAL A 33 11.88 35.61 3.20
C VAL A 33 11.19 34.70 2.17
N LEU A 34 10.75 35.28 1.04
CA LEU A 34 10.12 34.51 -0.04
C LEU A 34 11.08 33.47 -0.64
N HIS A 35 12.34 33.84 -0.83
CA HIS A 35 13.35 32.92 -1.34
C HIS A 35 13.58 31.73 -0.39
N GLN A 36 13.61 31.97 0.91
CA GLN A 36 13.71 30.92 1.91
C GLN A 36 12.48 29.99 1.87
N GLN A 37 11.28 30.56 1.82
CA GLN A 37 10.02 29.76 1.71
C GLN A 37 9.98 28.91 0.45
N ILE A 38 10.40 29.46 -0.70
CA ILE A 38 10.49 28.72 -1.97
C ILE A 38 11.49 27.57 -1.83
N THR A 39 12.64 27.79 -1.21
CA THR A 39 13.66 26.74 -1.02
C THR A 39 13.13 25.62 -0.14
N GLU A 40 12.48 25.94 0.97
CA GLU A 40 11.86 24.95 1.86
C GLU A 40 10.76 24.16 1.15
N THR A 41 9.88 24.85 0.42
CA THR A 41 8.80 24.20 -0.35
C THR A 41 9.34 23.27 -1.45
N ASN A 42 10.39 23.71 -2.15
CA ASN A 42 11.04 22.87 -3.17
C ASN A 42 11.67 21.60 -2.58
N ASN A 43 12.29 21.69 -1.40
CA ASN A 43 12.83 20.52 -0.72
C ASN A 43 11.73 19.54 -0.32
N LEU A 44 10.62 20.02 0.26
CA LEU A 44 9.47 19.18 0.59
C LEU A 44 8.84 18.52 -0.66
N LEU A 45 8.74 19.28 -1.75
CA LEU A 45 8.22 18.75 -3.02
C LEU A 45 9.13 17.67 -3.60
N LYS A 46 10.45 17.85 -3.50
CA LYS A 46 11.43 16.86 -3.94
C LYS A 46 11.28 15.56 -3.15
N GLU A 47 11.22 15.64 -1.82
CA GLU A 47 11.02 14.47 -0.95
C GLU A 47 9.70 13.76 -1.24
N ALA A 48 8.62 14.52 -1.45
CA ALA A 48 7.31 13.94 -1.80
C ALA A 48 7.35 13.23 -3.17
N ASN A 49 8.03 13.82 -4.16
CA ASN A 49 8.19 13.21 -5.48
C ASN A 49 9.02 11.92 -5.43
N GLU A 50 10.10 11.89 -4.66
CA GLU A 50 10.91 10.68 -4.46
C GLU A 50 10.07 9.55 -3.85
N LYS A 51 9.29 9.84 -2.81
CA LYS A 51 8.36 8.86 -2.21
C LYS A 51 7.30 8.38 -3.19
N LEU A 52 6.73 9.27 -3.99
CA LEU A 52 5.75 8.89 -5.01
C LEU A 52 6.36 8.00 -6.09
N TYR A 53 7.59 8.28 -6.49
CA TYR A 53 8.32 7.47 -7.46
C TYR A 53 8.55 6.05 -6.94
N ASP A 54 9.04 5.91 -5.71
CA ASP A 54 9.24 4.60 -5.07
C ASP A 54 7.93 3.81 -4.95
N GLN A 55 6.84 4.49 -4.54
CA GLN A 55 5.52 3.86 -4.46
C GLN A 55 5.00 3.41 -5.84
N ASN A 56 5.32 4.14 -6.90
CA ASN A 56 4.92 3.77 -8.26
C ASN A 56 5.68 2.54 -8.76
N ILE A 57 6.98 2.44 -8.47
CA ILE A 57 7.77 1.24 -8.79
C ILE A 57 7.15 -0.01 -8.14
N ILE A 58 6.84 0.06 -6.84
CA ILE A 58 6.20 -1.04 -6.12
C ILE A 58 4.87 -1.42 -6.76
N LYS A 59 4.06 -0.44 -7.18
CA LYS A 59 2.79 -0.71 -7.87
C LYS A 59 2.98 -1.38 -9.23
N GLU A 60 3.97 -0.97 -10.01
CA GLU A 60 4.29 -1.57 -11.31
C GLU A 60 4.75 -3.01 -11.15
N GLU A 61 5.62 -3.30 -10.18
CA GLU A 61 6.02 -4.65 -9.82
C GLU A 61 4.81 -5.51 -9.45
N TYR A 62 3.92 -4.98 -8.60
CA TYR A 62 2.70 -5.68 -8.20
C TYR A 62 1.79 -6.00 -9.40
N ILE A 63 1.60 -5.06 -10.32
CA ILE A 63 0.83 -5.29 -11.55
C ILE A 63 1.49 -6.39 -12.40
N GLY A 64 2.80 -6.37 -12.55
CA GLY A 64 3.56 -7.40 -13.25
C GLY A 64 3.34 -8.79 -12.65
N PHE A 65 3.39 -8.90 -11.31
CA PHE A 65 3.10 -10.14 -10.60
C PHE A 65 1.67 -10.65 -10.83
N VAL A 66 0.68 -9.76 -10.74
CA VAL A 66 -0.73 -10.13 -10.96
C VAL A 66 -0.93 -10.63 -12.39
N LEU A 67 -0.36 -9.97 -13.38
CA LEU A 67 -0.45 -10.39 -14.79
C LEU A 67 0.21 -11.75 -15.01
N THR A 68 1.37 -11.99 -14.42
CA THR A 68 2.07 -13.29 -14.48
C THR A 68 1.20 -14.38 -13.84
N LEU A 69 0.65 -14.13 -12.64
CA LEU A 69 -0.24 -15.05 -11.96
C LEU A 69 -1.47 -15.39 -12.80
N CYS A 70 -2.10 -14.40 -13.41
CA CYS A 70 -3.24 -14.61 -14.31
C CYS A 70 -2.85 -15.49 -15.52
N SER A 71 -1.69 -15.23 -16.13
CA SER A 71 -1.17 -16.01 -17.25
C SER A 71 -0.91 -17.46 -16.86
N ASP A 72 -0.35 -17.71 -15.68
CA ASP A 72 -0.11 -19.04 -15.15
C ASP A 72 -1.43 -19.80 -14.92
N TYR A 73 -2.46 -19.13 -14.39
CA TYR A 73 -3.78 -19.72 -14.24
C TYR A 73 -4.43 -20.07 -15.57
N ILE A 74 -4.33 -19.22 -16.59
CA ILE A 74 -4.83 -19.52 -17.95
C ILE A 74 -4.10 -20.73 -18.51
N SER A 75 -2.79 -20.83 -18.33
CA SER A 75 -1.98 -21.97 -18.77
C SER A 75 -2.39 -23.27 -18.06
N LYS A 76 -2.63 -23.21 -16.74
CA LYS A 76 -3.12 -24.34 -15.95
C LYS A 76 -4.52 -24.79 -16.41
N LEU A 77 -5.44 -23.87 -16.66
CA LEU A 77 -6.76 -24.17 -17.19
C LEU A 77 -6.67 -24.88 -18.56
N ASP A 78 -5.77 -24.44 -19.45
CA ASP A 78 -5.57 -25.12 -20.73
C ASP A 78 -4.98 -26.52 -20.57
N GLN A 79 -4.07 -26.73 -19.62
CA GLN A 79 -3.57 -28.06 -19.26
C GLN A 79 -4.69 -28.98 -18.76
N TYR A 80 -5.57 -28.48 -17.89
CA TYR A 80 -6.74 -29.24 -17.42
C TYR A 80 -7.66 -29.61 -18.55
N ARG A 81 -7.98 -28.68 -19.43
CA ARG A 81 -8.77 -28.89 -20.62
C ARG A 81 -8.15 -29.99 -21.50
N LYS A 82 -6.84 -29.94 -21.75
CA LYS A 82 -6.10 -30.92 -22.54
C LYS A 82 -6.13 -32.31 -21.88
N ASN A 83 -5.93 -32.40 -20.55
CA ASN A 83 -5.99 -33.65 -19.80
C ASN A 83 -7.37 -34.30 -19.85
N ILE A 84 -8.42 -33.50 -19.63
CA ILE A 84 -9.82 -33.97 -19.74
C ILE A 84 -10.10 -34.52 -21.15
N ASN A 85 -9.79 -33.73 -22.19
CA ASN A 85 -10.00 -34.10 -23.56
C ASN A 85 -9.24 -35.40 -23.94
N ASN A 86 -8.01 -35.55 -23.45
CA ASN A 86 -7.24 -36.77 -23.70
C ASN A 86 -7.89 -37.98 -23.04
N LYS A 87 -8.30 -37.89 -21.77
CA LYS A 87 -9.00 -38.99 -21.06
C LYS A 87 -10.32 -39.35 -21.71
N VAL A 88 -11.08 -38.37 -22.22
CA VAL A 88 -12.31 -38.60 -22.98
C VAL A 88 -12.01 -39.37 -24.30
N LYS A 89 -11.03 -38.88 -25.09
CA LYS A 89 -10.64 -39.51 -26.37
C LYS A 89 -10.12 -40.94 -26.20
N THR A 90 -9.43 -41.20 -25.09
CA THR A 90 -8.87 -42.52 -24.78
C THR A 90 -9.86 -43.42 -23.99
N GLN A 91 -11.11 -42.95 -23.79
CA GLN A 91 -12.17 -43.66 -23.07
C GLN A 91 -11.80 -44.04 -21.61
N GLN A 92 -10.89 -43.28 -20.99
CA GLN A 92 -10.46 -43.47 -19.61
C GLN A 92 -11.45 -42.81 -18.62
N TYR A 93 -12.72 -43.16 -18.68
CA TYR A 93 -13.77 -42.47 -17.90
C TYR A 93 -13.63 -42.66 -16.39
N LYS A 94 -13.16 -43.82 -15.92
CA LYS A 94 -12.93 -44.05 -14.48
C LYS A 94 -11.82 -43.18 -13.94
N ASP A 95 -10.76 -42.96 -14.71
CA ASP A 95 -9.65 -42.12 -14.33
C ASP A 95 -10.02 -40.62 -14.45
N LEU A 96 -10.90 -40.27 -15.38
CA LEU A 96 -11.45 -38.94 -15.49
C LEU A 96 -12.29 -38.60 -14.26
N LEU A 97 -13.18 -39.49 -13.82
CA LEU A 97 -13.97 -39.27 -12.60
C LEU A 97 -13.08 -39.09 -11.36
N LYS A 98 -12.08 -39.96 -11.17
CA LYS A 98 -11.13 -39.80 -10.06
C LYS A 98 -10.38 -38.49 -10.13
N PHE A 99 -10.01 -38.02 -11.32
CA PHE A 99 -9.29 -36.77 -11.52
C PHE A 99 -10.17 -35.55 -11.20
N THR A 100 -11.45 -35.57 -11.60
CA THR A 100 -12.38 -34.46 -11.37
C THR A 100 -12.97 -34.42 -9.95
N ASP A 101 -13.16 -35.59 -9.32
CA ASP A 101 -13.70 -35.69 -7.96
C ASP A 101 -12.64 -35.45 -6.86
N SER A 102 -11.37 -35.46 -7.25
CA SER A 102 -10.28 -35.31 -6.25
C SER A 102 -10.12 -33.87 -5.77
N PRO A 103 -10.31 -33.58 -4.47
CA PRO A 103 -10.07 -32.26 -3.91
C PRO A 103 -8.58 -31.90 -3.88
N ILE A 104 -7.69 -32.89 -3.98
CA ILE A 104 -6.22 -32.74 -3.86
C ILE A 104 -5.69 -31.69 -4.85
N MET A 105 -6.27 -31.65 -6.04
CA MET A 105 -5.86 -30.72 -7.09
C MET A 105 -6.16 -29.26 -6.68
N ILE A 106 -7.37 -29.00 -6.19
CA ILE A 106 -7.77 -27.67 -5.73
C ILE A 106 -6.97 -27.27 -4.48
N GLU A 107 -6.75 -28.19 -3.55
CA GLU A 107 -5.97 -27.94 -2.35
C GLU A 107 -4.51 -27.58 -2.67
N SER A 108 -3.89 -28.28 -3.63
CA SER A 108 -2.52 -27.97 -4.05
C SER A 108 -2.42 -26.60 -4.74
N GLU A 109 -3.37 -26.25 -5.59
CA GLU A 109 -3.42 -24.95 -6.25
C GLU A 109 -3.65 -23.81 -5.26
N LEU A 110 -4.56 -24.01 -4.29
CA LEU A 110 -4.77 -23.01 -3.21
C LEU A 110 -3.52 -22.82 -2.38
N LYS A 111 -2.80 -23.89 -2.06
CA LYS A 111 -1.55 -23.82 -1.30
C LYS A 111 -0.50 -22.98 -2.05
N GLU A 112 -0.35 -23.21 -3.36
CA GLU A 112 0.57 -22.45 -4.19
C GLU A 112 0.13 -20.99 -4.35
N PHE A 113 -1.16 -20.75 -4.52
CA PHE A 113 -1.75 -19.42 -4.57
C PHE A 113 -1.46 -18.62 -3.30
N TYR A 114 -1.71 -19.21 -2.11
CA TYR A 114 -1.40 -18.54 -0.85
C TYR A 114 0.10 -18.28 -0.70
N ARG A 115 0.93 -19.17 -1.20
CA ARG A 115 2.37 -19.02 -1.20
C ARG A 115 2.83 -17.81 -2.00
N THR A 116 2.29 -17.66 -3.19
CA THR A 116 2.57 -16.53 -4.07
C THR A 116 2.01 -15.23 -3.49
N PHE A 117 0.78 -15.25 -2.97
CA PHE A 117 0.17 -14.12 -2.29
C PHE A 117 1.02 -13.62 -1.12
N ASP A 118 1.45 -14.52 -0.22
CA ASP A 118 2.27 -14.17 0.94
C ASP A 118 3.58 -13.52 0.52
N ALA A 119 4.27 -14.09 -0.47
CA ALA A 119 5.55 -13.59 -0.95
C ALA A 119 5.41 -12.17 -1.53
N ILE A 120 4.41 -11.95 -2.38
CA ILE A 120 4.14 -10.63 -2.99
C ILE A 120 3.74 -9.63 -1.91
N PHE A 121 2.81 -10.01 -1.03
CA PHE A 121 2.30 -9.13 -0.01
C PHE A 121 3.39 -8.68 0.97
N LEU A 122 4.22 -9.62 1.45
CA LEU A 122 5.30 -9.30 2.39
C LEU A 122 6.48 -8.58 1.71
N HIS A 123 6.65 -8.72 0.39
CA HIS A 123 7.59 -7.90 -0.36
C HIS A 123 7.17 -6.42 -0.36
N VAL A 124 5.88 -6.15 -0.58
CA VAL A 124 5.32 -4.79 -0.59
C VAL A 124 5.17 -4.21 0.82
N TYR A 125 4.83 -5.05 1.78
CA TYR A 125 4.58 -4.67 3.18
C TYR A 125 5.41 -5.51 4.17
N PRO A 126 6.74 -5.33 4.21
CA PRO A 126 7.65 -6.17 5.01
C PRO A 126 7.40 -6.04 6.52
N SER A 127 6.94 -4.88 6.99
CA SER A 127 6.63 -4.63 8.41
C SER A 127 5.22 -5.07 8.83
N PHE A 128 4.37 -5.53 7.89
CA PHE A 128 2.95 -5.78 8.15
C PHE A 128 2.70 -6.65 9.38
N VAL A 129 3.46 -7.74 9.56
CA VAL A 129 3.25 -8.68 10.68
C VAL A 129 3.57 -8.01 12.02
N SER A 130 4.65 -7.24 12.11
CA SER A 130 5.03 -6.49 13.31
C SER A 130 4.02 -5.39 13.61
N ASP A 131 3.61 -4.64 12.60
CA ASP A 131 2.69 -3.52 12.74
C ASP A 131 1.29 -4.02 13.11
N PHE A 132 0.83 -5.13 12.49
CA PHE A 132 -0.42 -5.78 12.85
C PHE A 132 -0.41 -6.26 14.31
N ASN A 133 0.68 -6.89 14.75
CA ASN A 133 0.83 -7.36 16.10
C ASN A 133 0.91 -6.22 17.15
N SER A 134 1.30 -5.02 16.75
CA SER A 134 1.25 -3.83 17.62
C SER A 134 -0.18 -3.42 17.97
N LEU A 135 -1.16 -3.80 17.16
CA LEU A 135 -2.59 -3.54 17.40
C LEU A 135 -3.24 -4.55 18.35
N LEU A 136 -2.57 -5.68 18.61
CA LEU A 136 -3.08 -6.76 19.48
C LEU A 136 -2.50 -6.69 20.89
N GLN A 137 -3.28 -7.16 21.85
CA GLN A 137 -2.80 -7.39 23.21
C GLN A 137 -1.60 -8.35 23.16
N PRO A 138 -0.56 -8.17 24.00
CA PRO A 138 0.71 -8.90 23.87
C PRO A 138 0.57 -10.42 23.84
N GLU A 139 -0.35 -10.99 24.63
CA GLU A 139 -0.62 -12.42 24.73
C GLU A 139 -1.34 -13.02 23.51
N TYR A 140 -1.89 -12.17 22.64
CA TYR A 140 -2.62 -12.59 21.42
C TYR A 140 -1.89 -12.26 20.13
N ARG A 141 -0.62 -11.89 20.20
CA ARG A 141 0.22 -11.67 19.02
C ARG A 141 0.33 -12.94 18.19
N ILE A 142 0.25 -12.75 16.88
CA ILE A 142 0.25 -13.84 15.92
C ILE A 142 1.65 -13.98 15.35
N ILE A 143 2.27 -15.14 15.60
CA ILE A 143 3.60 -15.46 15.08
C ILE A 143 3.42 -16.41 13.90
N PRO A 144 3.87 -16.05 12.69
CA PRO A 144 3.89 -16.95 11.55
C PRO A 144 4.73 -18.20 11.85
N LYS A 145 4.28 -19.36 11.39
CA LYS A 145 5.00 -20.62 11.60
C LYS A 145 6.28 -20.75 10.78
N GLU A 146 6.31 -20.06 9.64
CA GLU A 146 7.43 -20.06 8.70
C GLU A 146 7.74 -18.61 8.34
N GLU A 147 9.02 -18.28 8.21
CA GLU A 147 9.47 -16.98 7.75
C GLU A 147 9.00 -16.73 6.30
N GLY A 148 8.60 -15.51 6.00
CA GLY A 148 8.07 -15.16 4.68
C GLY A 148 6.68 -15.75 4.38
N ARG A 149 5.94 -16.22 5.40
CA ARG A 149 4.59 -16.78 5.27
C ARG A 149 3.61 -16.08 6.19
N LEU A 150 2.39 -15.95 5.73
CA LEU A 150 1.28 -15.54 6.57
C LEU A 150 0.47 -16.77 7.01
N ASN A 151 -0.01 -16.77 8.24
CA ASN A 151 -1.07 -17.70 8.61
C ASN A 151 -2.42 -17.18 8.10
N THR A 152 -3.44 -17.97 8.25
CA THR A 152 -4.78 -17.68 7.73
C THR A 152 -5.36 -16.37 8.29
N GLU A 153 -5.18 -16.11 9.57
CA GLU A 153 -5.66 -14.91 10.24
C GLU A 153 -4.98 -13.67 9.65
N LEU A 154 -3.66 -13.70 9.53
CA LEU A 154 -2.90 -12.60 8.92
C LEU A 154 -3.28 -12.35 7.46
N ARG A 155 -3.54 -13.42 6.65
CA ARG A 155 -4.01 -13.24 5.27
C ARG A 155 -5.37 -12.56 5.19
N ILE A 156 -6.30 -12.86 6.10
CA ILE A 156 -7.59 -12.16 6.16
C ILE A 156 -7.37 -10.66 6.34
N PHE A 157 -6.50 -10.28 7.27
CA PHE A 157 -6.24 -8.86 7.53
C PHE A 157 -5.31 -8.22 6.49
N ALA A 158 -4.46 -8.99 5.82
CA ALA A 158 -3.72 -8.54 4.65
C ALA A 158 -4.67 -8.17 3.49
N LEU A 159 -5.70 -8.98 3.22
CA LEU A 159 -6.74 -8.64 2.26
C LEU A 159 -7.51 -7.38 2.67
N MET A 160 -7.84 -7.22 3.95
CA MET A 160 -8.48 -6.00 4.46
C MET A 160 -7.58 -4.77 4.32
N HIS A 161 -6.28 -4.91 4.54
CA HIS A 161 -5.28 -3.86 4.31
C HIS A 161 -5.25 -3.43 2.82
N LEU A 162 -5.35 -4.39 1.89
CA LEU A 162 -5.46 -4.14 0.45
C LEU A 162 -6.82 -3.57 0.02
N GLY A 163 -7.76 -3.36 0.96
CA GLY A 163 -9.07 -2.78 0.68
C GLY A 163 -10.19 -3.80 0.43
N VAL A 164 -9.91 -5.10 0.46
CA VAL A 164 -10.93 -6.15 0.37
C VAL A 164 -11.56 -6.33 1.75
N THR A 165 -12.61 -5.55 2.04
CA THR A 165 -13.24 -5.53 3.37
C THR A 165 -14.49 -6.39 3.47
N ASP A 166 -15.07 -6.78 2.34
CA ASP A 166 -16.25 -7.63 2.27
C ASP A 166 -15.91 -9.08 2.65
N SER A 167 -16.60 -9.60 3.65
CA SER A 167 -16.40 -10.99 4.13
C SER A 167 -16.75 -12.05 3.10
N SER A 168 -17.66 -11.77 2.15
CA SER A 168 -17.97 -12.67 1.04
C SER A 168 -16.79 -12.80 0.10
N LYS A 169 -16.21 -11.68 -0.34
CA LYS A 169 -15.02 -11.67 -1.20
C LYS A 169 -13.81 -12.34 -0.54
N ILE A 170 -13.61 -12.12 0.77
CA ILE A 170 -12.57 -12.80 1.54
C ILE A 170 -12.86 -14.30 1.63
N ALA A 171 -14.13 -14.71 1.81
CA ALA A 171 -14.52 -16.11 1.85
C ALA A 171 -14.25 -16.81 0.51
N ASP A 172 -14.55 -16.15 -0.60
CA ASP A 172 -14.25 -16.66 -1.96
C ASP A 172 -12.74 -16.90 -2.13
N PHE A 173 -11.90 -15.98 -1.64
CA PHE A 173 -10.43 -16.15 -1.66
C PHE A 173 -9.95 -17.40 -0.92
N PHE A 174 -10.61 -17.77 0.18
CA PHE A 174 -10.26 -18.94 0.98
C PHE A 174 -11.03 -20.20 0.61
N HIS A 175 -12.00 -20.14 -0.30
CA HIS A 175 -13.00 -21.19 -0.53
C HIS A 175 -13.71 -21.61 0.78
N TRP A 176 -14.09 -20.61 1.59
CA TRP A 176 -14.77 -20.81 2.87
C TRP A 176 -16.18 -20.22 2.85
N SER A 177 -16.94 -20.53 3.91
CA SER A 177 -18.20 -19.82 4.17
C SER A 177 -17.92 -18.40 4.67
N THR A 178 -18.78 -17.46 4.28
CA THR A 178 -18.75 -16.07 4.78
C THR A 178 -18.81 -16.02 6.32
N GLN A 179 -19.55 -16.96 6.93
CA GLN A 179 -19.64 -17.07 8.38
C GLN A 179 -18.31 -17.40 9.04
N THR A 180 -17.51 -18.29 8.42
CA THR A 180 -16.18 -18.64 8.91
C THR A 180 -15.25 -17.43 8.94
N VAL A 181 -15.23 -16.65 7.86
CA VAL A 181 -14.44 -15.41 7.78
C VAL A 181 -14.91 -14.38 8.82
N TYR A 182 -16.23 -14.18 8.93
CA TYR A 182 -16.78 -13.27 9.90
C TYR A 182 -16.37 -13.64 11.34
N ASN A 183 -16.51 -14.90 11.72
CA ASN A 183 -16.14 -15.38 13.04
C ASN A 183 -14.65 -15.15 13.35
N LYS A 184 -13.76 -15.44 12.39
CA LYS A 184 -12.32 -15.19 12.55
C LYS A 184 -12.01 -13.70 12.71
N ARG A 185 -12.63 -12.83 11.93
CA ARG A 185 -12.47 -11.37 12.04
C ARG A 185 -12.95 -10.85 13.40
N VAL A 186 -14.12 -11.29 13.84
CA VAL A 186 -14.67 -10.91 15.17
C VAL A 186 -13.74 -11.41 16.28
N TYR A 187 -13.30 -12.65 16.22
CA TYR A 187 -12.40 -13.23 17.20
C TYR A 187 -11.11 -12.41 17.37
N ILE A 188 -10.43 -12.08 16.26
CA ILE A 188 -9.18 -11.31 16.32
C ILE A 188 -9.46 -9.86 16.80
N ARG A 189 -10.53 -9.21 16.31
CA ARG A 189 -10.92 -7.87 16.77
C ARG A 189 -11.14 -7.81 18.29
N GLN A 190 -11.68 -8.89 18.91
CA GLN A 190 -11.83 -8.96 20.36
C GLN A 190 -10.50 -8.97 21.12
N LYS A 191 -9.39 -9.33 20.45
CA LYS A 191 -8.04 -9.38 20.98
C LYS A 191 -7.24 -8.08 20.73
N ALA A 192 -7.83 -7.14 20.01
CA ALA A 192 -7.23 -5.84 19.76
C ALA A 192 -7.17 -4.99 21.04
N ILE A 193 -6.16 -4.12 21.11
CA ILE A 193 -6.02 -3.10 22.16
C ILE A 193 -7.19 -2.12 22.07
N ASP A 194 -7.48 -1.64 20.87
CA ASP A 194 -8.64 -0.79 20.56
C ASP A 194 -9.57 -1.52 19.57
N ARG A 195 -10.68 -2.00 20.06
CA ARG A 195 -11.65 -2.78 19.28
C ARG A 195 -12.48 -1.94 18.32
N GLU A 196 -12.68 -0.66 18.63
CA GLU A 196 -13.55 0.22 17.84
C GLU A 196 -12.85 0.65 16.55
N THR A 197 -11.61 1.06 16.64
CA THR A 197 -10.83 1.56 15.51
C THR A 197 -9.98 0.49 14.81
N PHE A 198 -9.93 -0.74 15.32
CA PHE A 198 -9.06 -1.82 14.85
C PHE A 198 -9.08 -2.01 13.34
N ASN A 199 -10.27 -2.11 12.74
CA ASN A 199 -10.39 -2.31 11.29
C ASN A 199 -9.83 -1.14 10.48
N ASP A 200 -9.97 0.08 10.99
CA ASP A 200 -9.46 1.30 10.35
C ASP A 200 -7.94 1.40 10.52
N GLN A 201 -7.42 0.99 11.68
CA GLN A 201 -5.99 0.91 11.94
C GLN A 201 -5.33 -0.10 11.00
N VAL A 202 -5.91 -1.31 10.84
CA VAL A 202 -5.40 -2.33 9.91
C VAL A 202 -5.30 -1.80 8.48
N ARG A 203 -6.28 -1.02 8.01
CA ARG A 203 -6.26 -0.44 6.66
C ARG A 203 -5.18 0.62 6.46
N LYS A 204 -4.67 1.20 7.56
CA LYS A 204 -3.68 2.29 7.54
C LYS A 204 -2.26 1.83 7.88
N LEU A 205 -2.04 0.56 8.17
CA LEU A 205 -0.70 0.03 8.48
C LEU A 205 0.29 0.34 7.35
N GLY A 206 1.47 0.85 7.68
CA GLY A 206 2.54 1.10 6.72
C GLY A 206 2.23 2.14 5.63
N LYS A 207 1.21 3.00 5.85
CA LYS A 207 0.84 4.10 4.93
C LYS A 207 1.34 5.43 5.44
#